data_fa4e8a3eddb3f80827283f1cdc651d6d
#
_entry.id   fa4e8a3eddb3f80827283f1cdc651d6d
#
_cell.length_a   1.000
_cell.length_b   1.000
_cell.length_c   1.000
_cell.angle_alpha   90.00
_cell.angle_beta   90.00
_cell.angle_gamma   90.00
#
_symmetry.space_group_name_H-M   'P 1'
#
loop_
_entity.id
_entity.type
_entity.pdbx_description
1 polymer ?
#
loop_
_entity_poly.entity_id
_entity_poly.type
_entity_poly.pdbx_seq_one_letter_code
_entity_poly.pdbx_strand_id
1 'polypeptide(L)'
;DDVCRKADVVMLVGSNPEEAHPVIGMQIRAAVERGCRLIVVDPRDIGLAAHADIHLKLRPGTNVAFANGIVNYLIQHELYDEEFVRERTEGFEILAATVRDYTPELVEDICGIDRRDLVAAAKMYAAADAAAIMYCLGVTEHSTGTDGVMALSNIAMISGNLGKPGGGVNPLRGQNNVQGACDMGAGPDDL
;
A
#
# COMPACT_ATOMS: atom_id res chain seq x y z
N ASP A 1 16.07 3.71 2.99
CA ASP A 1 17.15 2.90 2.41
C ASP A 1 16.82 1.41 2.35
N ASP A 2 16.32 0.83 3.44
CA ASP A 2 16.13 -0.62 3.52
C ASP A 2 15.09 -1.14 2.52
N VAL A 3 13.92 -0.50 2.45
CA VAL A 3 12.86 -0.84 1.50
C VAL A 3 13.38 -0.86 0.06
N CYS A 4 13.98 0.24 -0.39
CA CYS A 4 14.45 0.35 -1.77
C CYS A 4 15.63 -0.58 -2.11
N ARG A 5 16.29 -1.20 -1.11
CA ARG A 5 17.40 -2.13 -1.32
C ARG A 5 17.01 -3.59 -1.24
N LYS A 6 15.95 -3.91 -0.51
CA LYS A 6 15.61 -5.29 -0.14
C LYS A 6 14.19 -5.71 -0.52
N ALA A 7 13.30 -4.76 -0.86
CA ALA A 7 11.97 -5.12 -1.31
C ALA A 7 12.02 -5.77 -2.70
N ASP A 8 11.27 -6.84 -2.85
CA ASP A 8 10.99 -7.46 -4.16
C ASP A 8 9.85 -6.75 -4.88
N VAL A 9 8.90 -6.20 -4.07
CA VAL A 9 7.77 -5.43 -4.57
C VAL A 9 7.61 -4.14 -3.76
N VAL A 10 7.41 -3.03 -4.45
CA VAL A 10 6.96 -1.77 -3.87
C VAL A 10 5.58 -1.43 -4.44
N MET A 11 4.60 -1.26 -3.56
CA MET A 11 3.28 -0.70 -3.89
C MET A 11 3.26 0.76 -3.46
N LEU A 12 3.24 1.67 -4.43
CA LEU A 12 3.23 3.12 -4.23
C LEU A 12 1.80 3.64 -4.38
N VAL A 13 1.21 4.16 -3.29
CA VAL A 13 -0.21 4.54 -3.25
C VAL A 13 -0.36 6.03 -2.95
N GLY A 14 -1.04 6.75 -3.84
CA GLY A 14 -1.35 8.17 -3.65
C GLY A 14 -0.13 9.04 -3.35
N SER A 15 0.96 8.82 -4.09
CA SER A 15 2.23 9.49 -3.87
C SER A 15 2.99 9.73 -5.17
N ASN A 16 3.55 10.93 -5.32
CA ASN A 16 4.50 11.25 -6.39
C ASN A 16 5.87 11.62 -5.81
N PRO A 17 6.68 10.62 -5.45
CA PRO A 17 7.96 10.90 -4.78
C PRO A 17 9.01 11.55 -5.68
N GLU A 18 8.90 11.49 -7.00
CA GLU A 18 9.83 12.20 -7.88
C GLU A 18 9.70 13.72 -7.72
N GLU A 19 8.51 14.23 -7.40
CA GLU A 19 8.26 15.64 -7.14
C GLU A 19 8.41 16.01 -5.64
N ALA A 20 7.79 15.23 -4.76
CA ALA A 20 7.70 15.58 -3.34
C ALA A 20 8.88 15.05 -2.49
N HIS A 21 9.50 13.95 -2.90
CA HIS A 21 10.58 13.25 -2.18
C HIS A 21 11.64 12.74 -3.17
N PRO A 22 12.34 13.64 -3.89
CA PRO A 22 13.14 13.24 -5.07
C PRO A 22 14.23 12.21 -4.76
N VAL A 23 14.83 12.23 -3.59
CA VAL A 23 15.82 11.22 -3.18
C VAL A 23 15.17 9.83 -3.08
N ILE A 24 13.96 9.74 -2.53
CA ILE A 24 13.20 8.48 -2.44
C ILE A 24 12.77 8.04 -3.85
N GLY A 25 12.29 8.98 -4.68
CA GLY A 25 11.94 8.71 -6.07
C GLY A 25 13.10 8.09 -6.86
N MET A 26 14.31 8.66 -6.75
CA MET A 26 15.51 8.09 -7.35
C MET A 26 15.85 6.69 -6.82
N GLN A 27 15.68 6.46 -5.52
CA GLN A 27 15.95 5.15 -4.91
C GLN A 27 14.94 4.08 -5.36
N ILE A 28 13.64 4.42 -5.50
CA ILE A 28 12.63 3.52 -6.04
C ILE A 28 12.97 3.17 -7.49
N ARG A 29 13.31 4.17 -8.31
CA ARG A 29 13.71 3.96 -9.70
C ARG A 29 14.91 3.02 -9.82
N ALA A 30 15.95 3.27 -9.02
CA ALA A 30 17.12 2.40 -8.96
C ALA A 30 16.78 0.99 -8.44
N ALA A 31 15.77 0.83 -7.58
CA ALA A 31 15.28 -0.48 -7.15
C ALA A 31 14.61 -1.23 -8.30
N VAL A 32 13.77 -0.56 -9.07
CA VAL A 32 13.13 -1.14 -10.27
C VAL A 32 14.18 -1.57 -11.31
N GLU A 33 15.20 -0.76 -11.55
CA GLU A 33 16.31 -1.12 -12.44
C GLU A 33 17.07 -2.37 -11.98
N ARG A 34 17.05 -2.67 -10.67
CA ARG A 34 17.66 -3.90 -10.12
C ARG A 34 16.71 -5.09 -10.06
N GLY A 35 15.48 -4.94 -10.56
CA GLY A 35 14.48 -6.01 -10.63
C GLY A 35 13.37 -5.98 -9.57
N CYS A 36 13.33 -4.97 -8.70
CA CYS A 36 12.19 -4.76 -7.83
C CYS A 36 10.94 -4.44 -8.66
N ARG A 37 9.85 -5.12 -8.41
CA ARG A 37 8.57 -4.89 -9.10
C ARG A 37 7.88 -3.67 -8.50
N LEU A 38 7.24 -2.89 -9.35
CA LEU A 38 6.56 -1.66 -8.94
C LEU A 38 5.08 -1.68 -9.31
N ILE A 39 4.23 -1.50 -8.29
CA ILE A 39 2.80 -1.26 -8.44
C ILE A 39 2.56 0.21 -8.11
N VAL A 40 2.03 0.98 -9.05
CA VAL A 40 1.61 2.38 -8.82
C VAL A 40 0.10 2.44 -8.73
N VAL A 41 -0.39 3.07 -7.67
CA VAL A 41 -1.82 3.27 -7.38
C VAL A 41 -2.05 4.76 -7.23
N ASP A 42 -2.26 5.44 -8.34
CA ASP A 42 -2.47 6.91 -8.40
C ASP A 42 -3.33 7.23 -9.63
N PRO A 43 -4.33 8.13 -9.52
CA PRO A 43 -5.14 8.53 -10.67
C PRO A 43 -4.36 9.27 -11.76
N ARG A 44 -3.19 9.81 -11.41
CA ARG A 44 -2.34 10.59 -12.34
C ARG A 44 -1.27 9.72 -13.00
N ASP A 45 -0.84 10.13 -14.18
CA ASP A 45 0.35 9.59 -14.84
C ASP A 45 1.61 10.23 -14.24
N ILE A 46 1.99 9.78 -13.04
CA ILE A 46 3.24 10.20 -12.40
C ILE A 46 4.45 9.58 -13.11
N GLY A 47 5.64 10.19 -12.99
CA GLY A 47 6.84 9.71 -13.68
C GLY A 47 7.15 8.24 -13.41
N LEU A 48 7.05 7.79 -12.17
CA LEU A 48 7.26 6.39 -11.79
C LEU A 48 6.24 5.41 -12.43
N ALA A 49 5.07 5.88 -12.84
CA ALA A 49 4.09 5.02 -13.51
C ALA A 49 4.61 4.47 -14.86
N ALA A 50 5.50 5.20 -15.54
CA ALA A 50 6.15 4.73 -16.76
C ALA A 50 7.11 3.55 -16.54
N HIS A 51 7.49 3.30 -15.30
CA HIS A 51 8.38 2.21 -14.88
C HIS A 51 7.65 1.13 -14.08
N ALA A 52 6.35 1.30 -13.87
CA ALA A 52 5.55 0.36 -13.11
C ALA A 52 5.21 -0.89 -13.92
N ASP A 53 5.22 -2.05 -13.26
CA ASP A 53 4.68 -3.29 -13.81
C ASP A 53 3.15 -3.22 -13.91
N ILE A 54 2.51 -2.51 -12.96
CA ILE A 54 1.06 -2.31 -12.91
C ILE A 54 0.79 -0.88 -12.47
N HIS A 55 -0.07 -0.18 -13.22
CA HIS A 55 -0.56 1.15 -12.86
C HIS A 55 -2.08 1.13 -12.69
N LEU A 56 -2.56 1.30 -11.48
CA LEU A 56 -3.97 1.33 -11.12
C LEU A 56 -4.43 2.78 -10.94
N LYS A 57 -5.18 3.29 -11.92
CA LYS A 57 -5.74 4.66 -11.92
C LYS A 57 -7.11 4.70 -11.25
N LEU A 58 -7.13 4.53 -9.94
CA LEU A 58 -8.41 4.52 -9.23
C LEU A 58 -9.06 5.91 -9.14
N ARG A 59 -10.37 5.94 -9.05
CA ARG A 59 -11.14 7.16 -8.79
C ARG A 59 -10.73 7.74 -7.43
N PRO A 60 -10.51 9.06 -7.31
CA PRO A 60 -10.24 9.71 -6.03
C PRO A 60 -11.29 9.35 -4.97
N GLY A 61 -10.86 9.07 -3.74
CA GLY A 61 -11.75 8.71 -2.63
C GLY A 61 -12.07 7.21 -2.52
N THR A 62 -11.53 6.34 -3.38
CA THR A 62 -11.83 4.91 -3.38
C THR A 62 -10.70 4.03 -2.81
N ASN A 63 -9.74 4.62 -2.11
CA ASN A 63 -8.58 3.91 -1.54
C ASN A 63 -8.99 2.73 -0.62
N VAL A 64 -10.01 2.92 0.21
CA VAL A 64 -10.50 1.87 1.13
C VAL A 64 -11.07 0.68 0.34
N ALA A 65 -11.87 0.95 -0.69
CA ALA A 65 -12.45 -0.11 -1.52
C ALA A 65 -11.34 -0.89 -2.27
N PHE A 66 -10.37 -0.18 -2.82
CA PHE A 66 -9.19 -0.78 -3.45
C PHE A 66 -8.44 -1.72 -2.47
N ALA A 67 -8.07 -1.20 -1.30
CA ALA A 67 -7.31 -1.97 -0.32
C ALA A 67 -8.09 -3.18 0.19
N ASN A 68 -9.38 -3.01 0.49
CA ASN A 68 -10.27 -4.10 0.88
C ASN A 68 -10.41 -5.15 -0.23
N GLY A 69 -10.41 -4.75 -1.49
CA GLY A 69 -10.40 -5.68 -2.62
C GLY A 69 -9.14 -6.53 -2.70
N ILE A 70 -7.96 -5.94 -2.46
CA ILE A 70 -6.71 -6.69 -2.35
C ILE A 70 -6.81 -7.69 -1.19
N VAL A 71 -7.22 -7.24 0.02
CA VAL A 71 -7.38 -8.10 1.20
C VAL A 71 -8.38 -9.23 0.94
N ASN A 72 -9.55 -8.93 0.35
CA ASN A 72 -10.53 -9.93 -0.03
C ASN A 72 -9.90 -11.01 -0.93
N TYR A 73 -9.22 -10.57 -1.99
CA TYR A 73 -8.60 -11.49 -2.94
C TYR A 73 -7.57 -12.41 -2.27
N LEU A 74 -6.71 -11.84 -1.41
CA LEU A 74 -5.71 -12.62 -0.68
C LEU A 74 -6.36 -13.67 0.23
N ILE A 75 -7.42 -13.31 0.95
CA ILE A 75 -8.14 -14.24 1.85
C ILE A 75 -8.86 -15.33 1.04
N GLN A 76 -9.60 -14.96 0.01
CA GLN A 76 -10.41 -15.92 -0.77
C GLN A 76 -9.56 -16.95 -1.53
N HIS A 77 -8.30 -16.64 -1.81
CA HIS A 77 -7.38 -17.50 -2.53
C HIS A 77 -6.26 -18.07 -1.64
N GLU A 78 -6.36 -17.93 -0.32
CA GLU A 78 -5.38 -18.43 0.66
C GLU A 78 -3.95 -17.94 0.37
N LEU A 79 -3.83 -16.68 -0.10
CA LEU A 79 -2.57 -16.02 -0.43
C LEU A 79 -2.06 -15.12 0.71
N TYR A 80 -2.43 -15.41 1.93
CA TYR A 80 -1.99 -14.69 3.13
C TYR A 80 -1.05 -15.56 3.97
N ASP A 81 -0.27 -14.94 4.84
CA ASP A 81 0.64 -15.63 5.76
C ASP A 81 -0.14 -16.12 6.99
N GLU A 82 -0.60 -17.38 6.94
CA GLU A 82 -1.43 -18.00 7.98
C GLU A 82 -0.72 -18.03 9.34
N GLU A 83 0.58 -18.30 9.37
CA GLU A 83 1.37 -18.35 10.59
C GLU A 83 1.49 -16.96 11.22
N PHE A 84 1.83 -15.95 10.42
CA PHE A 84 1.91 -14.57 10.89
C PHE A 84 0.56 -14.06 11.40
N VAL A 85 -0.52 -14.35 10.67
CA VAL A 85 -1.88 -13.97 11.06
C VAL A 85 -2.24 -14.57 12.41
N ARG A 86 -2.02 -15.86 12.59
CA ARG A 86 -2.33 -16.57 13.84
C ARG A 86 -1.52 -16.06 15.03
N GLU A 87 -0.24 -15.75 14.84
CA GLU A 87 0.70 -15.45 15.95
C GLU A 87 0.86 -13.95 16.23
N ARG A 88 0.59 -13.10 15.25
CA ARG A 88 0.96 -11.69 15.30
C ARG A 88 -0.20 -10.72 15.09
N THR A 89 -1.39 -11.22 14.82
CA THR A 89 -2.56 -10.38 14.56
C THR A 89 -3.74 -10.78 15.44
N GLU A 90 -4.71 -9.89 15.53
CA GLU A 90 -6.02 -10.14 16.12
C GLU A 90 -7.14 -9.63 15.22
N GLY A 91 -8.35 -10.13 15.37
CA GLY A 91 -9.51 -9.64 14.62
C GLY A 91 -9.57 -10.10 13.16
N PHE A 92 -8.80 -11.12 12.75
CA PHE A 92 -8.79 -11.62 11.36
C PHE A 92 -10.18 -12.02 10.86
N GLU A 93 -10.97 -12.69 11.70
CA GLU A 93 -12.34 -13.12 11.34
C GLU A 93 -13.27 -11.92 11.08
N ILE A 94 -13.08 -10.85 11.84
CA ILE A 94 -13.86 -9.60 11.66
C ILE A 94 -13.44 -8.95 10.35
N LEU A 95 -12.13 -8.89 10.07
CA LEU A 95 -11.60 -8.37 8.81
C LEU A 95 -12.14 -9.17 7.62
N ALA A 96 -12.04 -10.51 7.67
CA ALA A 96 -12.52 -11.39 6.62
C ALA A 96 -14.02 -11.22 6.34
N ALA A 97 -14.83 -11.05 7.40
CA ALA A 97 -16.25 -10.76 7.26
C ALA A 97 -16.52 -9.38 6.65
N THR A 98 -15.74 -8.37 7.04
CA THR A 98 -15.87 -6.99 6.56
C THR A 98 -15.54 -6.86 5.08
N VAL A 99 -14.50 -7.56 4.62
CA VAL A 99 -14.04 -7.44 3.22
C VAL A 99 -14.71 -8.43 2.27
N ARG A 100 -15.56 -9.31 2.76
CA ARG A 100 -16.16 -10.42 1.98
C ARG A 100 -16.78 -9.98 0.66
N ASP A 101 -17.46 -8.85 0.67
CA ASP A 101 -18.21 -8.36 -0.49
C ASP A 101 -17.37 -7.51 -1.44
N TYR A 102 -16.12 -7.18 -1.08
CA TYR A 102 -15.19 -6.43 -1.95
C TYR A 102 -14.57 -7.32 -3.01
N THR A 103 -15.43 -7.96 -3.82
CA THR A 103 -14.97 -8.79 -4.95
C THR A 103 -14.27 -7.93 -6.00
N PRO A 104 -13.43 -8.53 -6.87
CA PRO A 104 -12.77 -7.78 -7.95
C PRO A 104 -13.77 -7.03 -8.85
N GLU A 105 -14.96 -7.58 -9.09
CA GLU A 105 -16.04 -6.95 -9.85
C GLU A 105 -16.59 -5.70 -9.15
N LEU A 106 -16.87 -5.78 -7.86
CA LEU A 106 -17.36 -4.62 -7.09
C LEU A 106 -16.29 -3.53 -7.01
N VAL A 107 -15.03 -3.92 -6.83
CA VAL A 107 -13.91 -2.96 -6.78
C VAL A 107 -13.72 -2.28 -8.15
N GLU A 108 -13.85 -2.99 -9.26
CA GLU A 108 -13.86 -2.43 -10.61
C GLU A 108 -14.95 -1.36 -10.75
N ASP A 109 -16.16 -1.65 -10.31
CA ASP A 109 -17.28 -0.71 -10.37
C ASP A 109 -17.05 0.54 -9.51
N ILE A 110 -16.55 0.37 -8.29
CA ILE A 110 -16.30 1.48 -7.35
C ILE A 110 -15.07 2.29 -7.78
N CYS A 111 -13.95 1.62 -8.03
CA CYS A 111 -12.66 2.26 -8.24
C CYS A 111 -12.42 2.68 -9.69
N GLY A 112 -13.11 2.06 -10.63
CA GLY A 112 -12.93 2.32 -12.07
C GLY A 112 -11.63 1.76 -12.64
N ILE A 113 -11.03 0.78 -11.97
CA ILE A 113 -9.85 0.04 -12.44
C ILE A 113 -10.27 -1.32 -13.02
N ASP A 114 -9.49 -1.86 -13.94
CA ASP A 114 -9.74 -3.21 -14.47
C ASP A 114 -9.49 -4.25 -13.35
N ARG A 115 -10.48 -5.11 -13.10
CA ARG A 115 -10.37 -6.18 -12.08
C ARG A 115 -9.20 -7.12 -12.33
N ARG A 116 -8.77 -7.30 -13.59
CA ARG A 116 -7.60 -8.14 -13.91
C ARG A 116 -6.31 -7.51 -13.39
N ASP A 117 -6.20 -6.19 -13.44
CA ASP A 117 -5.04 -5.46 -12.92
C ASP A 117 -5.05 -5.48 -11.39
N LEU A 118 -6.22 -5.36 -10.74
CA LEU A 118 -6.36 -5.56 -9.29
C LEU A 118 -5.85 -6.95 -8.87
N VAL A 119 -6.31 -7.98 -9.55
CA VAL A 119 -5.91 -9.38 -9.28
C VAL A 119 -4.42 -9.59 -9.53
N ALA A 120 -3.88 -9.01 -10.60
CA ALA A 120 -2.45 -9.09 -10.89
C ALA A 120 -1.62 -8.39 -9.80
N ALA A 121 -2.06 -7.23 -9.31
CA ALA A 121 -1.41 -6.52 -8.22
C ALA A 121 -1.45 -7.33 -6.90
N ALA A 122 -2.60 -7.92 -6.56
CA ALA A 122 -2.74 -8.77 -5.38
C ALA A 122 -1.78 -9.97 -5.43
N LYS A 123 -1.75 -10.68 -6.55
CA LYS A 123 -0.85 -11.83 -6.76
C LYS A 123 0.63 -11.42 -6.71
N MET A 124 0.98 -10.30 -7.35
CA MET A 124 2.35 -9.81 -7.37
C MET A 124 2.82 -9.46 -5.95
N TYR A 125 1.96 -8.80 -5.17
CA TYR A 125 2.26 -8.43 -3.78
C TYR A 125 2.41 -9.66 -2.89
N ALA A 126 1.52 -10.64 -3.02
CA ALA A 126 1.53 -11.86 -2.21
C ALA A 126 2.71 -12.80 -2.53
N ALA A 127 3.19 -12.79 -3.77
CA ALA A 127 4.29 -13.66 -4.21
C ALA A 127 5.69 -13.15 -3.80
N ALA A 128 5.78 -11.95 -3.22
CA ALA A 128 7.05 -11.35 -2.83
C ALA A 128 7.54 -11.90 -1.49
N ASP A 129 8.83 -12.18 -1.38
CA ASP A 129 9.45 -12.49 -0.10
C ASP A 129 9.45 -11.27 0.84
N ALA A 130 9.62 -10.06 0.27
CA ALA A 130 9.49 -8.80 0.97
C ALA A 130 8.74 -7.78 0.11
N ALA A 131 7.57 -7.35 0.58
CA ALA A 131 6.77 -6.32 -0.08
C ALA A 131 6.55 -5.11 0.83
N ALA A 132 6.75 -3.92 0.27
CA ALA A 132 6.52 -2.66 0.98
C ALA A 132 5.38 -1.88 0.36
N ILE A 133 4.58 -1.24 1.21
CA ILE A 133 3.63 -0.21 0.82
C ILE A 133 4.25 1.15 1.17
N MET A 134 4.31 2.03 0.19
CA MET A 134 4.63 3.44 0.39
C MET A 134 3.43 4.29 0.04
N TYR A 135 3.03 5.20 0.91
CA TYR A 135 1.87 6.07 0.68
C TYR A 135 2.13 7.51 1.12
N CYS A 136 1.32 8.44 0.63
CA CYS A 136 1.41 9.85 1.01
C CYS A 136 0.00 10.47 1.09
N LEU A 137 -0.09 11.78 0.89
CA LEU A 137 -1.30 12.60 1.07
C LEU A 137 -2.47 12.15 0.19
N GLY A 138 -2.23 11.50 -0.95
CA GLY A 138 -3.28 10.91 -1.79
C GLY A 138 -4.08 9.80 -1.11
N VAL A 139 -3.61 9.26 0.02
CA VAL A 139 -4.35 8.34 0.89
C VAL A 139 -4.91 9.06 2.10
N THR A 140 -4.12 9.94 2.74
CA THR A 140 -4.44 10.51 4.05
C THR A 140 -5.32 11.75 4.00
N GLU A 141 -5.27 12.55 2.94
CA GLU A 141 -6.07 13.77 2.79
C GLU A 141 -7.45 13.51 2.19
N HIS A 142 -8.16 12.58 2.80
CA HIS A 142 -9.56 12.26 2.53
C HIS A 142 -10.35 12.18 3.83
N SER A 143 -11.66 12.34 3.76
CA SER A 143 -12.55 12.12 4.93
C SER A 143 -12.40 10.72 5.53
N THR A 144 -11.98 9.74 4.72
CA THR A 144 -11.69 8.34 5.09
C THR A 144 -10.19 8.07 5.15
N GLY A 145 -9.34 9.08 5.36
CA GLY A 145 -7.89 8.93 5.31
C GLY A 145 -7.34 7.94 6.33
N THR A 146 -7.85 7.99 7.56
CA THR A 146 -7.49 7.01 8.60
C THR A 146 -7.84 5.59 8.19
N ASP A 147 -9.07 5.37 7.71
CA ASP A 147 -9.52 4.06 7.23
C ASP A 147 -8.68 3.57 6.04
N GLY A 148 -8.28 4.49 5.16
CA GLY A 148 -7.39 4.19 4.03
C GLY A 148 -6.04 3.65 4.48
N VAL A 149 -5.42 4.29 5.47
CA VAL A 149 -4.14 3.83 6.04
C VAL A 149 -4.30 2.50 6.77
N MET A 150 -5.39 2.33 7.54
CA MET A 150 -5.68 1.06 8.23
C MET A 150 -5.89 -0.08 7.22
N ALA A 151 -6.62 0.17 6.14
CA ALA A 151 -6.84 -0.83 5.08
C ALA A 151 -5.54 -1.23 4.36
N LEU A 152 -4.65 -0.27 4.06
CA LEU A 152 -3.31 -0.57 3.54
C LEU A 152 -2.46 -1.36 4.55
N SER A 153 -2.57 -1.03 5.83
CA SER A 153 -1.87 -1.77 6.90
C SER A 153 -2.36 -3.21 7.01
N ASN A 154 -3.66 -3.46 6.80
CA ASN A 154 -4.21 -4.81 6.77
C ASN A 154 -3.60 -5.66 5.65
N ILE A 155 -3.34 -5.09 4.46
CA ILE A 155 -2.63 -5.81 3.38
C ILE A 155 -1.27 -6.29 3.88
N ALA A 156 -0.47 -5.40 4.48
CA ALA A 156 0.87 -5.73 4.95
C ALA A 156 0.86 -6.73 6.12
N MET A 157 -0.15 -6.64 7.01
CA MET A 157 -0.30 -7.57 8.14
C MET A 157 -0.63 -8.98 7.67
N ILE A 158 -1.68 -9.13 6.87
CA ILE A 158 -2.11 -10.49 6.45
C ILE A 158 -1.09 -11.18 5.54
N SER A 159 -0.25 -10.43 4.83
CA SER A 159 0.82 -10.96 3.98
C SER A 159 2.16 -11.14 4.72
N GLY A 160 2.19 -10.98 6.05
CA GLY A 160 3.40 -11.15 6.86
C GLY A 160 4.53 -10.17 6.53
N ASN A 161 4.22 -8.99 5.98
CA ASN A 161 5.23 -8.02 5.56
C ASN A 161 5.63 -7.00 6.63
N LEU A 162 5.14 -7.15 7.87
CA LEU A 162 5.54 -6.30 8.99
C LEU A 162 6.72 -6.89 9.73
N GLY A 163 7.69 -6.03 10.09
CA GLY A 163 8.84 -6.38 10.93
C GLY A 163 9.95 -7.13 10.21
N LYS A 164 9.90 -7.25 8.89
CA LYS A 164 10.98 -7.82 8.09
C LYS A 164 11.69 -6.75 7.22
N PRO A 165 12.99 -6.93 6.95
CA PRO A 165 13.74 -6.00 6.10
C PRO A 165 13.16 -5.92 4.69
N GLY A 166 12.93 -4.71 4.21
CA GLY A 166 12.35 -4.46 2.88
C GLY A 166 10.83 -4.45 2.85
N GLY A 167 10.15 -4.87 3.93
CA GLY A 167 8.69 -4.88 4.03
C GLY A 167 8.10 -3.67 4.75
N GLY A 168 6.79 -3.77 5.02
CA GLY A 168 6.06 -2.85 5.87
C GLY A 168 5.28 -1.75 5.17
N VAL A 169 4.70 -0.88 6.00
CA VAL A 169 3.89 0.27 5.58
C VAL A 169 4.66 1.55 5.89
N ASN A 170 4.97 2.32 4.86
CA ASN A 170 5.94 3.41 4.92
C ASN A 170 5.30 4.72 4.47
N PRO A 171 4.87 5.60 5.40
CA PRO A 171 4.36 6.91 5.05
C PRO A 171 5.49 7.83 4.54
N LEU A 172 5.28 8.42 3.37
CA LEU A 172 6.10 9.51 2.86
C LEU A 172 5.49 10.83 3.31
N ARG A 173 6.01 11.38 4.40
CA ARG A 173 5.43 12.56 5.06
C ARG A 173 5.58 13.82 4.20
N GLY A 174 4.59 14.72 4.26
CA GLY A 174 4.59 15.97 3.49
C GLY A 174 5.52 17.04 4.05
N GLN A 175 5.48 17.24 5.37
CA GLN A 175 6.26 18.29 6.05
C GLN A 175 7.61 17.76 6.53
N ASN A 176 8.57 18.68 6.69
CA ASN A 176 9.88 18.35 7.22
C ASN A 176 9.78 17.87 8.68
N ASN A 177 10.32 16.68 8.93
CA ASN A 177 10.41 16.08 10.28
C ASN A 177 9.10 16.06 11.05
N VAL A 178 7.97 15.84 10.38
CA VAL A 178 6.65 15.78 11.03
C VAL A 178 6.58 14.66 12.08
N GLN A 179 7.26 13.54 11.87
CA GLN A 179 7.34 12.47 12.85
C GLN A 179 8.02 12.94 14.12
N GLY A 180 9.19 13.59 14.00
CA GLY A 180 9.90 14.14 15.16
C GLY A 180 9.09 15.21 15.89
N ALA A 181 8.31 16.03 15.17
CA ALA A 181 7.41 16.98 15.80
C ALA A 181 6.34 16.28 16.65
N CYS A 182 5.70 15.22 16.12
CA CYS A 182 4.74 14.43 16.89
C CYS A 182 5.38 13.74 18.09
N ASP A 183 6.57 13.13 17.91
CA ASP A 183 7.30 12.45 18.98
C ASP A 183 7.70 13.41 20.12
N MET A 184 7.87 14.69 19.83
CA MET A 184 8.16 15.75 20.80
C MET A 184 6.90 16.41 21.40
N GLY A 185 5.72 15.88 21.13
CA GLY A 185 4.45 16.41 21.67
C GLY A 185 4.00 17.72 21.00
N ALA A 186 4.48 18.03 19.80
CA ALA A 186 4.03 19.20 19.04
C ALA A 186 2.79 18.89 18.18
N GLY A 187 1.89 18.08 18.70
CA GLY A 187 0.59 17.79 18.09
C GLY A 187 -0.47 18.79 18.56
N PRO A 188 -1.52 19.03 17.77
CA PRO A 188 -2.59 19.97 18.15
C PRO A 188 -3.38 19.52 19.40
N ASP A 189 -3.34 18.24 19.71
CA ASP A 189 -4.04 17.63 20.86
C ASP A 189 -3.20 17.66 22.15
N ASP A 190 -1.92 18.04 22.06
CA ASP A 190 -0.95 18.06 23.17
C ASP A 190 -0.69 19.49 23.72
N LEU A 191 -1.42 20.51 23.23
CA LEU A 191 -1.25 21.93 23.60
C LEU A 191 -2.33 22.40 24.58
#